data_662cbab78baac29844444345e95a332b
#
_entry.id   662cbab78baac29844444345e95a332b
#
_cell.length_a   1.000
_cell.length_b   1.000
_cell.length_c   1.000
_cell.angle_alpha   90.00
_cell.angle_beta   90.00
_cell.angle_gamma   90.00
#
_symmetry.space_group_name_H-M   'P 1'
#
loop_
_entity.id
_entity.type
_entity.pdbx_description
1 polymer ?
#
loop_
_entity_poly.entity_id
_entity_poly.type
_entity_poly.pdbx_seq_one_letter_code
_entity_poly.pdbx_strand_id
1 'polypeptide(L)'
;MIFHTFLLKYGEIGLKGKNRYMFEDALVRQVRHALKDVDGKFDVHKSQARIYVDCEGDYDYEETVEHLQKVFGLVGICPVVRLEDKGFEELKKDIVAYMDEMYPDKNITFKVESRRAKKSYPKNSMEINCDLGEAILDAFPEIRVNVHKPDVLLNVEVRNEIYVYSQVIPGAGGMPIGTADKAMLLLSGGIDSPVAGYMIAKRGVCIDATYYHA
;
A
#
# COMPACT_ATOMS: atom_id res chain seq x y z
N MET A 1 -8.05 -1.56 16.00
CA MET A 1 -7.08 -0.48 15.64
C MET A 1 -7.68 0.35 14.52
N ILE A 2 -7.61 1.67 14.56
CA ILE A 2 -8.05 2.56 13.50
C ILE A 2 -6.81 2.99 12.71
N PHE A 3 -6.79 2.73 11.41
CA PHE A 3 -5.72 3.18 10.54
C PHE A 3 -6.04 4.57 10.01
N HIS A 4 -5.10 5.48 10.12
CA HIS A 4 -5.23 6.86 9.58
C HIS A 4 -4.33 7.11 8.38
N THR A 5 -3.63 6.10 7.90
CA THR A 5 -2.75 6.22 6.74
C THR A 5 -2.75 4.91 5.93
N PHE A 6 -2.79 5.03 4.61
CA PHE A 6 -2.52 3.93 3.69
C PHE A 6 -1.20 4.21 2.96
N LEU A 7 -0.32 3.21 2.97
CA LEU A 7 0.86 3.19 2.10
C LEU A 7 0.50 2.44 0.82
N LEU A 8 0.63 3.13 -0.31
CA LEU A 8 0.30 2.57 -1.62
C LEU A 8 1.56 2.08 -2.33
N LYS A 9 1.54 0.80 -2.70
CA LYS A 9 2.61 0.17 -3.48
C LYS A 9 2.26 0.18 -4.96
N TYR A 10 3.20 0.60 -5.80
CA TYR A 10 3.10 0.50 -7.25
C TYR A 10 4.17 -0.46 -7.80
N GLY A 11 3.88 -1.11 -8.94
CA GLY A 11 4.73 -2.12 -9.54
C GLY A 11 5.64 -1.55 -10.64
N GLU A 12 5.21 -1.67 -11.90
CA GLU A 12 5.98 -1.31 -13.10
C GLU A 12 6.48 0.14 -13.12
N ILE A 13 5.80 1.06 -12.46
CA ILE A 13 6.21 2.46 -12.30
C ILE A 13 7.63 2.57 -11.72
N GLY A 14 7.98 1.68 -10.79
CA GLY A 14 9.31 1.64 -10.19
C GLY A 14 10.46 1.46 -11.17
N LEU A 15 10.18 0.89 -12.36
CA LEU A 15 11.17 0.61 -13.41
C LEU A 15 11.34 1.74 -14.41
N LYS A 16 10.56 2.84 -14.32
CA LYS A 16 10.51 3.91 -15.34
C LYS A 16 11.69 4.89 -15.32
N GLY A 17 12.70 4.67 -14.49
CA GLY A 17 13.93 5.49 -14.48
C GLY A 17 13.64 6.98 -14.32
N LYS A 18 14.18 7.81 -15.19
CA LYS A 18 14.08 9.28 -15.12
C LYS A 18 12.64 9.81 -15.28
N ASN A 19 11.77 9.08 -15.95
CA ASN A 19 10.37 9.49 -16.21
C ASN A 19 9.41 9.04 -15.10
N ARG A 20 9.89 8.37 -14.04
CA ARG A 20 9.06 7.82 -12.97
C ARG A 20 8.15 8.86 -12.34
N TYR A 21 8.62 10.09 -12.15
CA TYR A 21 7.84 11.15 -11.54
C TYR A 21 6.52 11.44 -12.28
N MET A 22 6.49 11.33 -13.62
CA MET A 22 5.28 11.56 -14.42
C MET A 22 4.21 10.50 -14.11
N PHE A 23 4.62 9.25 -13.96
CA PHE A 23 3.73 8.14 -13.62
C PHE A 23 3.25 8.22 -12.17
N GLU A 24 4.13 8.60 -11.25
CA GLU A 24 3.76 8.84 -9.85
C GLU A 24 2.76 9.98 -9.74
N ASP A 25 2.96 11.10 -10.46
CA ASP A 25 2.02 12.22 -10.48
C ASP A 25 0.67 11.85 -11.07
N ALA A 26 0.67 11.04 -12.14
CA ALA A 26 -0.56 10.51 -12.72
C ALA A 26 -1.30 9.60 -11.71
N LEU A 27 -0.56 8.74 -11.01
CA LEU A 27 -1.12 7.85 -10.00
C LEU A 27 -1.72 8.62 -8.83
N VAL A 28 -1.02 9.65 -8.31
CA VAL A 28 -1.55 10.53 -7.26
C VAL A 28 -2.86 11.20 -7.70
N ARG A 29 -2.93 11.72 -8.93
CA ARG A 29 -4.17 12.31 -9.46
C ARG A 29 -5.31 11.30 -9.52
N GLN A 30 -5.04 10.06 -9.94
CA GLN A 30 -6.07 9.01 -10.01
C GLN A 30 -6.53 8.55 -8.64
N VAL A 31 -5.63 8.43 -7.67
CA VAL A 31 -5.97 8.12 -6.28
C VAL A 31 -6.88 9.22 -5.71
N ARG A 32 -6.52 10.50 -5.88
CA ARG A 32 -7.36 11.62 -5.46
C ARG A 32 -8.74 11.60 -6.13
N HIS A 33 -8.78 11.26 -7.41
CA HIS A 33 -10.05 11.15 -8.14
C HIS A 33 -10.90 9.98 -7.63
N ALA A 34 -10.28 8.83 -7.37
CA ALA A 34 -10.97 7.65 -6.86
C ALA A 34 -11.59 7.87 -5.47
N LEU A 35 -10.94 8.70 -4.63
CA LEU A 35 -11.41 9.01 -3.28
C LEU A 35 -12.31 10.24 -3.21
N LYS A 36 -12.61 10.89 -4.34
CA LYS A 36 -13.34 12.16 -4.35
C LYS A 36 -14.75 12.07 -3.75
N ASP A 37 -15.42 10.96 -4.01
CA ASP A 37 -16.81 10.72 -3.64
C ASP A 37 -16.94 9.77 -2.43
N VAL A 38 -15.80 9.34 -1.84
CA VAL A 38 -15.75 8.53 -0.60
C VAL A 38 -15.88 9.46 0.60
N ASP A 39 -16.67 9.03 1.58
CA ASP A 39 -16.85 9.81 2.81
C ASP A 39 -15.55 9.85 3.63
N GLY A 40 -15.10 11.09 3.92
CA GLY A 40 -13.84 11.34 4.63
C GLY A 40 -13.03 12.49 4.02
N LYS A 41 -11.93 12.81 4.67
CA LYS A 41 -10.92 13.76 4.18
C LYS A 41 -9.61 13.04 3.94
N PHE A 42 -9.12 13.13 2.72
CA PHE A 42 -7.94 12.40 2.28
C PHE A 42 -6.86 13.36 1.75
N ASP A 43 -5.67 13.31 2.35
CA ASP A 43 -4.46 13.92 1.76
C ASP A 43 -3.62 12.86 1.06
N VAL A 44 -3.47 13.01 -0.25
CA VAL A 44 -2.69 12.08 -1.07
C VAL A 44 -1.39 12.75 -1.49
N HIS A 45 -0.28 12.21 -1.04
CA HIS A 45 1.04 12.79 -1.30
C HIS A 45 2.12 11.73 -1.60
N LYS A 46 3.23 12.21 -2.18
CA LYS A 46 4.44 11.40 -2.44
C LYS A 46 5.51 11.73 -1.40
N SER A 47 6.15 10.71 -0.87
CA SER A 47 7.33 10.86 -0.04
C SER A 47 8.29 9.69 -0.24
N GLN A 48 9.56 9.98 -0.51
CA GLN A 48 10.64 8.98 -0.58
C GLN A 48 10.31 7.73 -1.43
N ALA A 49 9.81 7.95 -2.66
CA ALA A 49 9.39 6.89 -3.60
C ALA A 49 8.26 5.99 -3.08
N ARG A 50 7.35 6.56 -2.30
CA ARG A 50 6.09 5.97 -1.85
C ARG A 50 4.95 6.97 -2.07
N ILE A 51 3.75 6.46 -2.16
CA ILE A 51 2.52 7.26 -2.15
C ILE A 51 1.78 6.93 -0.86
N TYR A 52 1.31 7.95 -0.20
CA TYR A 52 0.54 7.85 1.04
C TYR A 52 -0.83 8.49 0.83
N VAL A 53 -1.81 7.96 1.54
CA VAL A 53 -3.13 8.55 1.74
C VAL A 53 -3.29 8.73 3.23
N ASP A 54 -3.24 9.96 3.71
CA ASP A 54 -3.54 10.29 5.10
C ASP A 54 -5.03 10.61 5.23
N CYS A 55 -5.70 9.99 6.20
CA CYS A 55 -7.12 10.14 6.49
C CYS A 55 -7.29 11.03 7.72
N GLU A 56 -8.01 12.14 7.59
CA GLU A 56 -8.29 13.08 8.66
C GLU A 56 -9.68 12.84 9.25
N GLY A 57 -9.74 12.58 10.57
CA GLY A 57 -10.99 12.33 11.27
C GLY A 57 -11.64 10.98 10.91
N ASP A 58 -12.96 10.95 10.92
CA ASP A 58 -13.73 9.77 10.54
C ASP A 58 -13.78 9.60 9.02
N TYR A 59 -13.71 8.37 8.56
CA TYR A 59 -13.80 8.00 7.14
C TYR A 59 -14.30 6.57 6.99
N ASP A 60 -14.87 6.24 5.82
CA ASP A 60 -15.26 4.89 5.50
C ASP A 60 -14.06 4.07 5.02
N TYR A 61 -13.59 3.15 5.87
CA TYR A 61 -12.43 2.30 5.59
C TYR A 61 -12.68 1.34 4.42
N GLU A 62 -13.85 0.67 4.42
CA GLU A 62 -14.15 -0.37 3.43
C GLU A 62 -14.33 0.25 2.04
N GLU A 63 -15.09 1.33 1.94
CA GLU A 63 -15.28 2.08 0.70
C GLU A 63 -13.95 2.66 0.20
N THR A 64 -13.11 3.21 1.09
CA THR A 64 -11.77 3.69 0.74
C THR A 64 -10.93 2.60 0.09
N VAL A 65 -10.87 1.42 0.70
CA VAL A 65 -10.11 0.27 0.16
C VAL A 65 -10.69 -0.17 -1.18
N GLU A 66 -12.00 -0.30 -1.30
CA GLU A 66 -12.66 -0.70 -2.54
C GLU A 66 -12.35 0.26 -3.70
N HIS A 67 -12.38 1.56 -3.45
CA HIS A 67 -12.04 2.57 -4.44
C HIS A 67 -10.56 2.54 -4.83
N LEU A 68 -9.65 2.38 -3.86
CA LEU A 68 -8.23 2.22 -4.11
C LEU A 68 -7.90 0.96 -4.92
N GLN A 69 -8.60 -0.16 -4.68
CA GLN A 69 -8.40 -1.40 -5.42
C GLN A 69 -8.71 -1.27 -6.92
N LYS A 70 -9.56 -0.33 -7.32
CA LYS A 70 -9.91 -0.06 -8.71
C LYS A 70 -8.89 0.81 -9.46
N VAL A 71 -7.93 1.41 -8.75
CA VAL A 71 -6.94 2.32 -9.36
C VAL A 71 -5.84 1.53 -10.06
N PHE A 72 -5.75 1.70 -11.37
CA PHE A 72 -4.65 1.11 -12.15
C PHE A 72 -3.30 1.73 -11.77
N GLY A 73 -2.30 0.88 -11.62
CA GLY A 73 -0.95 1.24 -11.15
C GLY A 73 -0.67 0.81 -9.72
N LEU A 74 -1.70 0.63 -8.89
CA LEU A 74 -1.55 0.12 -7.52
C LEU A 74 -1.46 -1.41 -7.53
N VAL A 75 -0.42 -1.96 -6.92
CA VAL A 75 -0.24 -3.40 -6.72
C VAL A 75 -0.52 -3.83 -5.28
N GLY A 76 -0.49 -2.88 -4.34
CA GLY A 76 -0.77 -3.16 -2.94
C GLY A 76 -1.22 -1.91 -2.20
N ILE A 77 -2.19 -2.08 -1.33
CA ILE A 77 -2.75 -1.09 -0.44
C ILE A 77 -2.47 -1.59 0.96
N CYS A 78 -1.65 -0.87 1.72
CA CYS A 78 -1.24 -1.27 3.05
C CYS A 78 -1.82 -0.28 4.07
N PRO A 79 -2.81 -0.68 4.89
CA PRO A 79 -3.16 0.09 6.07
C PRO A 79 -1.95 0.15 7.01
N VAL A 80 -1.50 1.33 7.40
CA VAL A 80 -0.29 1.50 8.20
C VAL A 80 -0.56 2.27 9.49
N VAL A 81 0.14 1.88 10.54
CA VAL A 81 0.29 2.68 11.76
C VAL A 81 1.52 3.54 11.60
N ARG A 82 1.36 4.85 11.75
CA ARG A 82 2.43 5.83 11.70
C ARG A 82 2.87 6.16 13.12
N LEU A 83 4.15 5.95 13.41
CA LEU A 83 4.76 6.16 14.72
C LEU A 83 5.82 7.24 14.64
N GLU A 84 5.87 8.07 15.66
CA GLU A 84 6.98 9.00 15.87
C GLU A 84 8.23 8.23 16.34
N ASP A 85 9.41 8.60 15.83
CA ASP A 85 10.68 8.01 16.27
C ASP A 85 11.07 8.54 17.66
N LYS A 86 10.62 7.85 18.72
CA LYS A 86 10.93 8.13 20.13
C LYS A 86 12.08 7.27 20.66
N GLY A 87 12.80 6.61 19.75
CA GLY A 87 13.89 5.70 20.08
C GLY A 87 13.48 4.24 20.03
N PHE A 88 14.48 3.36 19.99
CA PHE A 88 14.27 1.95 19.66
C PHE A 88 13.52 1.16 20.75
N GLU A 89 13.72 1.50 22.02
CA GLU A 89 13.02 0.82 23.13
C GLU A 89 11.52 1.16 23.13
N GLU A 90 11.13 2.37 22.73
CA GLU A 90 9.73 2.70 22.57
C GLU A 90 9.12 2.00 21.34
N LEU A 91 9.88 1.92 20.25
CA LEU A 91 9.46 1.14 19.07
C LEU A 91 9.17 -0.32 19.40
N LYS A 92 9.97 -0.97 20.26
CA LYS A 92 9.70 -2.35 20.71
C LYS A 92 8.32 -2.46 21.39
N LYS A 93 7.99 -1.51 22.27
CA LYS A 93 6.68 -1.50 22.96
C LYS A 93 5.53 -1.30 21.98
N ASP A 94 5.70 -0.34 21.04
CA ASP A 94 4.70 -0.05 20.02
C ASP A 94 4.44 -1.26 19.11
N ILE A 95 5.51 -2.01 18.75
CA ILE A 95 5.42 -3.22 17.94
C ILE A 95 4.72 -4.36 18.71
N VAL A 96 5.02 -4.53 19.99
CA VAL A 96 4.33 -5.52 20.83
C VAL A 96 2.83 -5.16 20.94
N ALA A 97 2.50 -3.88 21.18
CA ALA A 97 1.13 -3.41 21.24
C ALA A 97 0.39 -3.62 19.91
N TYR A 98 1.06 -3.34 18.77
CA TYR A 98 0.52 -3.61 17.43
C TYR A 98 0.17 -5.10 17.25
N MET A 99 1.09 -5.99 17.61
CA MET A 99 0.89 -7.45 17.49
C MET A 99 -0.22 -7.94 18.43
N ASP A 100 -0.34 -7.34 19.61
CA ASP A 100 -1.40 -7.69 20.55
C ASP A 100 -2.79 -7.33 20.04
N GLU A 101 -2.96 -6.13 19.53
CA GLU A 101 -4.23 -5.62 19.02
C GLU A 101 -4.64 -6.27 17.71
N MET A 102 -3.70 -6.43 16.78
CA MET A 102 -3.99 -6.96 15.43
C MET A 102 -4.19 -8.48 15.40
N TYR A 103 -3.56 -9.20 16.31
CA TYR A 103 -3.54 -10.66 16.32
C TYR A 103 -3.87 -11.19 17.74
N PRO A 104 -5.15 -11.19 18.14
CA PRO A 104 -5.56 -11.72 19.46
C PRO A 104 -5.20 -13.20 19.63
N ASP A 105 -5.34 -14.02 18.59
CA ASP A 105 -4.82 -15.39 18.59
C ASP A 105 -3.30 -15.38 18.34
N LYS A 106 -2.56 -15.83 19.35
CA LYS A 106 -1.09 -15.86 19.32
C LYS A 106 -0.54 -17.19 18.77
N ASN A 107 -1.38 -18.18 18.47
CA ASN A 107 -0.93 -19.44 17.88
C ASN A 107 -0.66 -19.29 16.37
N ILE A 108 0.16 -18.35 16.03
CA ILE A 108 0.54 -17.98 14.66
C ILE A 108 2.05 -17.96 14.51
N THR A 109 2.50 -17.96 13.25
CA THR A 109 3.89 -17.74 12.90
C THR A 109 4.07 -16.35 12.32
N PHE A 110 5.21 -15.70 12.61
CA PHE A 110 5.51 -14.37 12.10
C PHE A 110 6.94 -14.23 11.60
N LYS A 111 7.16 -13.16 10.86
CA LYS A 111 8.47 -12.66 10.46
C LYS A 111 8.46 -11.15 10.49
N VAL A 112 9.52 -10.54 11.00
CA VAL A 112 9.76 -9.09 10.88
C VAL A 112 10.61 -8.82 9.64
N GLU A 113 10.19 -7.87 8.81
CA GLU A 113 10.96 -7.36 7.68
C GLU A 113 11.05 -5.85 7.75
N SER A 114 12.21 -5.32 8.14
CA SER A 114 12.43 -3.89 8.22
C SER A 114 13.14 -3.33 7.00
N ARG A 115 12.78 -2.10 6.63
CA ARG A 115 13.44 -1.29 5.61
C ARG A 115 13.88 0.03 6.20
N ARG A 116 15.16 0.32 6.10
CA ARG A 116 15.75 1.54 6.62
C ARG A 116 16.09 2.50 5.47
N ALA A 117 15.26 3.53 5.28
CA ALA A 117 15.56 4.62 4.35
C ALA A 117 16.50 5.67 4.99
N LYS A 118 16.37 5.91 6.30
CA LYS A 118 17.22 6.82 7.09
C LYS A 118 18.53 6.12 7.46
N LYS A 119 19.58 6.34 6.69
CA LYS A 119 20.90 5.69 6.90
C LYS A 119 21.56 6.03 8.24
N SER A 120 21.20 7.16 8.85
CA SER A 120 21.69 7.60 10.16
C SER A 120 21.00 6.92 11.35
N TYR A 121 20.01 6.04 11.11
CA TYR A 121 19.37 5.30 12.18
C TYR A 121 20.38 4.35 12.85
N PRO A 122 20.40 4.24 14.20
CA PRO A 122 21.48 3.56 14.93
C PRO A 122 21.65 2.08 14.61
N LYS A 123 20.54 1.40 14.21
CA LYS A 123 20.52 -0.04 13.92
C LYS A 123 20.36 -0.28 12.42
N ASN A 124 20.98 -1.35 11.92
CA ASN A 124 20.72 -1.82 10.56
C ASN A 124 19.43 -2.67 10.50
N SER A 125 18.95 -2.98 9.27
CA SER A 125 17.68 -3.72 9.11
C SER A 125 17.71 -5.12 9.73
N MET A 126 18.86 -5.80 9.72
CA MET A 126 18.98 -7.13 10.33
C MET A 126 18.85 -7.04 11.85
N GLU A 127 19.54 -6.09 12.48
CA GLU A 127 19.44 -5.84 13.92
C GLU A 127 18.00 -5.46 14.32
N ILE A 128 17.34 -4.59 13.56
CA ILE A 128 15.94 -4.24 13.79
C ILE A 128 15.06 -5.49 13.74
N ASN A 129 15.23 -6.33 12.72
CA ASN A 129 14.44 -7.55 12.58
C ASN A 129 14.61 -8.50 13.76
N CYS A 130 15.87 -8.72 14.21
CA CYS A 130 16.16 -9.61 15.34
C CYS A 130 15.60 -9.07 16.64
N ASP A 131 15.88 -7.82 16.95
CA ASP A 131 15.49 -7.22 18.24
C ASP A 131 13.98 -7.03 18.39
N LEU A 132 13.27 -6.67 17.29
CA LEU A 132 11.80 -6.61 17.30
C LEU A 132 11.20 -8.02 17.35
N GLY A 133 11.81 -8.99 16.66
CA GLY A 133 11.41 -10.38 16.73
C GLY A 133 11.54 -10.96 18.14
N GLU A 134 12.64 -10.68 18.82
CA GLU A 134 12.87 -11.07 20.22
C GLU A 134 11.83 -10.44 21.13
N ALA A 135 11.58 -9.13 21.01
CA ALA A 135 10.58 -8.45 21.84
C ALA A 135 9.16 -9.03 21.70
N ILE A 136 8.79 -9.48 20.49
CA ILE A 136 7.50 -10.16 20.24
C ILE A 136 7.48 -11.54 20.89
N LEU A 137 8.56 -12.33 20.78
CA LEU A 137 8.67 -13.66 21.37
C LEU A 137 8.65 -13.60 22.92
N ASP A 138 9.31 -12.61 23.50
CA ASP A 138 9.32 -12.40 24.95
C ASP A 138 7.93 -12.03 25.49
N ALA A 139 7.17 -11.25 24.71
CA ALA A 139 5.83 -10.82 25.10
C ALA A 139 4.76 -11.92 24.93
N PHE A 140 4.92 -12.79 23.93
CA PHE A 140 3.92 -13.80 23.55
C PHE A 140 4.55 -15.19 23.38
N PRO A 141 4.58 -16.02 24.43
CA PRO A 141 5.24 -17.34 24.39
C PRO A 141 4.66 -18.33 23.38
N GLU A 142 3.41 -18.16 22.96
CA GLU A 142 2.73 -19.03 21.99
C GLU A 142 3.11 -18.72 20.53
N ILE A 143 3.58 -17.50 20.25
CA ILE A 143 3.92 -17.07 18.88
C ILE A 143 5.26 -17.70 18.44
N ARG A 144 5.40 -17.98 17.16
CA ARG A 144 6.61 -18.63 16.64
C ARG A 144 7.14 -17.87 15.42
N VAL A 145 8.45 -17.95 15.20
CA VAL A 145 9.09 -17.39 14.00
C VAL A 145 9.08 -18.39 12.86
N ASN A 146 8.67 -17.93 11.66
CA ASN A 146 8.84 -18.68 10.42
C ASN A 146 9.36 -17.73 9.32
N VAL A 147 10.64 -17.87 8.97
CA VAL A 147 11.31 -16.97 8.01
C VAL A 147 10.96 -17.26 6.55
N HIS A 148 10.39 -18.43 6.24
CA HIS A 148 10.09 -18.86 4.86
C HIS A 148 8.64 -18.58 4.48
N LYS A 149 7.68 -19.00 5.31
CA LYS A 149 6.26 -18.88 5.06
C LYS A 149 5.53 -18.51 6.37
N PRO A 150 5.69 -17.27 6.85
CA PRO A 150 4.99 -16.81 8.03
C PRO A 150 3.50 -16.60 7.74
N ASP A 151 2.64 -16.77 8.76
CA ASP A 151 1.24 -16.36 8.71
C ASP A 151 1.15 -14.82 8.69
N VAL A 152 2.06 -14.16 9.42
CA VAL A 152 2.14 -12.70 9.51
C VAL A 152 3.51 -12.19 9.10
N LEU A 153 3.56 -11.38 8.05
CA LEU A 153 4.76 -10.63 7.67
C LEU A 153 4.64 -9.20 8.21
N LEU A 154 5.29 -8.93 9.33
CA LEU A 154 5.32 -7.61 9.93
C LEU A 154 6.37 -6.74 9.25
N ASN A 155 5.91 -5.71 8.55
CA ASN A 155 6.77 -4.74 7.87
C ASN A 155 6.99 -3.51 8.75
N VAL A 156 8.25 -3.08 8.88
CA VAL A 156 8.64 -1.88 9.61
C VAL A 156 9.51 -1.00 8.72
N GLU A 157 8.99 0.11 8.22
CA GLU A 157 9.75 1.05 7.39
C GLU A 157 10.22 2.25 8.23
N VAL A 158 11.53 2.30 8.50
CA VAL A 158 12.16 3.42 9.22
C VAL A 158 12.56 4.50 8.21
N ARG A 159 11.85 5.64 8.28
CA ARG A 159 12.01 6.81 7.42
C ARG A 159 12.16 8.07 8.29
N ASN A 160 11.53 9.19 7.94
CA ASN A 160 11.39 10.34 8.84
C ASN A 160 10.51 10.00 10.04
N GLU A 161 9.48 9.22 9.79
CA GLU A 161 8.63 8.55 10.78
C GLU A 161 8.75 7.03 10.58
N ILE A 162 8.16 6.25 11.46
CA ILE A 162 8.16 4.79 11.38
C ILE A 162 6.77 4.33 10.93
N TYR A 163 6.73 3.49 9.90
CA TYR A 163 5.49 2.93 9.35
C TYR A 163 5.47 1.43 9.62
N VAL A 164 4.40 0.97 10.28
CA VAL A 164 4.20 -0.42 10.67
C VAL A 164 2.95 -0.97 10.00
N TYR A 165 3.08 -2.10 9.32
CA TYR A 165 1.95 -2.78 8.68
C TYR A 165 2.23 -4.27 8.48
N SER A 166 1.18 -5.07 8.50
CA SER A 166 1.23 -6.51 8.26
C SER A 166 0.28 -6.96 7.15
N GLN A 167 -0.63 -6.08 6.72
CA GLN A 167 -1.59 -6.36 5.67
C GLN A 167 -1.17 -5.70 4.36
N VAL A 168 -1.33 -6.44 3.26
CA VAL A 168 -1.16 -5.93 1.89
C VAL A 168 -2.37 -6.37 1.08
N ILE A 169 -3.30 -5.45 0.89
CA ILE A 169 -4.51 -5.68 0.11
C ILE A 169 -4.14 -5.54 -1.37
N PRO A 170 -4.44 -6.53 -2.22
CA PRO A 170 -4.11 -6.48 -3.64
C PRO A 170 -4.83 -5.33 -4.37
N GLY A 171 -4.10 -4.58 -5.19
CA GLY A 171 -4.66 -3.58 -6.10
C GLY A 171 -4.79 -4.08 -7.54
N ALA A 172 -5.34 -3.25 -8.42
CA ALA A 172 -5.58 -3.59 -9.84
C ALA A 172 -4.29 -3.86 -10.64
N GLY A 173 -3.15 -3.33 -10.22
CA GLY A 173 -1.90 -3.39 -10.98
C GLY A 173 -1.93 -2.57 -12.26
N GLY A 174 -0.98 -2.83 -13.17
CA GLY A 174 -0.88 -2.11 -14.44
C GLY A 174 -0.22 -0.74 -14.33
N MET A 175 -0.69 0.20 -15.15
CA MET A 175 -0.16 1.56 -15.28
C MET A 175 -1.28 2.59 -15.11
N PRO A 176 -1.00 3.78 -14.57
CA PRO A 176 -1.98 4.85 -14.46
C PRO A 176 -2.54 5.26 -15.82
N ILE A 177 -3.86 5.38 -15.93
CA ILE A 177 -4.53 5.81 -17.18
C ILE A 177 -4.01 7.19 -17.61
N GLY A 178 -3.85 7.38 -18.92
CA GLY A 178 -3.33 8.62 -19.50
C GLY A 178 -1.81 8.75 -19.45
N THR A 179 -1.09 7.69 -19.07
CA THR A 179 0.38 7.63 -19.16
C THR A 179 0.88 6.99 -20.45
N ALA A 180 -0.02 6.46 -21.29
CA ALA A 180 0.17 6.04 -22.65
C ALA A 180 -0.76 6.87 -23.56
N ASP A 181 -0.76 6.55 -24.86
CA ASP A 181 -1.61 7.22 -25.85
C ASP A 181 -3.11 6.95 -25.62
N LYS A 182 -3.95 7.50 -26.51
CA LYS A 182 -5.40 7.29 -26.53
C LYS A 182 -5.77 6.19 -27.51
N ALA A 183 -6.85 5.50 -27.22
CA ALA A 183 -7.45 4.52 -28.13
C ALA A 183 -8.98 4.70 -28.21
N MET A 184 -9.54 4.37 -29.37
CA MET A 184 -10.97 4.29 -29.58
C MET A 184 -11.41 2.83 -29.45
N LEU A 185 -12.31 2.55 -28.52
CA LEU A 185 -12.94 1.25 -28.34
C LEU A 185 -14.24 1.21 -29.15
N LEU A 186 -14.33 0.28 -30.09
CA LEU A 186 -15.59 -0.04 -30.74
C LEU A 186 -16.39 -0.96 -29.81
N LEU A 187 -17.33 -0.36 -29.09
CA LEU A 187 -18.12 -1.08 -28.10
C LEU A 187 -19.23 -1.86 -28.81
N SER A 188 -19.27 -3.16 -28.58
CA SER A 188 -20.32 -4.05 -29.04
C SER A 188 -21.26 -4.46 -27.90
N GLY A 189 -22.37 -5.12 -28.21
CA GLY A 189 -23.27 -5.71 -27.20
C GLY A 189 -22.71 -6.97 -26.53
N GLY A 190 -21.52 -7.45 -26.94
CA GLY A 190 -20.87 -8.63 -26.37
C GLY A 190 -19.93 -8.30 -25.23
N ILE A 191 -19.46 -9.34 -24.50
CA ILE A 191 -18.56 -9.21 -23.36
C ILE A 191 -17.10 -8.89 -23.75
N ASP A 192 -16.67 -9.22 -24.97
CA ASP A 192 -15.26 -9.13 -25.38
C ASP A 192 -14.77 -7.68 -25.46
N SER A 193 -15.61 -6.77 -25.96
CA SER A 193 -15.19 -5.37 -26.14
C SER A 193 -14.97 -4.66 -24.79
N PRO A 194 -15.80 -4.79 -23.74
CA PRO A 194 -15.48 -4.26 -22.41
C PRO A 194 -14.21 -4.85 -21.81
N VAL A 195 -13.99 -6.17 -21.98
CA VAL A 195 -12.77 -6.84 -21.49
C VAL A 195 -11.53 -6.32 -22.20
N ALA A 196 -11.58 -6.18 -23.54
CA ALA A 196 -10.48 -5.59 -24.31
C ALA A 196 -10.20 -4.15 -23.86
N GLY A 197 -11.24 -3.34 -23.66
CA GLY A 197 -11.14 -1.99 -23.13
C GLY A 197 -10.45 -1.97 -21.76
N TYR A 198 -10.86 -2.81 -20.84
CA TYR A 198 -10.24 -2.93 -19.51
C TYR A 198 -8.75 -3.30 -19.61
N MET A 199 -8.41 -4.29 -20.45
CA MET A 199 -7.03 -4.75 -20.62
C MET A 199 -6.11 -3.65 -21.18
N ILE A 200 -6.61 -2.86 -22.11
CA ILE A 200 -5.87 -1.75 -22.72
C ILE A 200 -5.77 -0.57 -21.75
N ALA A 201 -6.87 -0.20 -21.05
CA ALA A 201 -6.86 0.84 -20.02
C ALA A 201 -5.86 0.52 -18.91
N LYS A 202 -5.77 -0.75 -18.50
CA LYS A 202 -4.80 -1.23 -17.50
C LYS A 202 -3.33 -1.04 -17.92
N ARG A 203 -3.07 -0.82 -19.22
CA ARG A 203 -1.72 -0.45 -19.76
C ARG A 203 -1.46 1.06 -19.79
N GLY A 204 -2.37 1.85 -19.18
CA GLY A 204 -2.22 3.29 -19.08
C GLY A 204 -2.84 4.07 -20.24
N VAL A 205 -3.54 3.41 -21.16
CA VAL A 205 -4.20 4.01 -22.30
C VAL A 205 -5.50 4.68 -21.86
N CYS A 206 -5.71 5.92 -22.31
CA CYS A 206 -7.00 6.59 -22.16
C CYS A 206 -7.95 6.08 -23.27
N ILE A 207 -9.13 5.59 -22.89
CA ILE A 207 -10.07 4.97 -23.82
C ILE A 207 -11.29 5.88 -23.99
N ASP A 208 -11.58 6.23 -25.26
CA ASP A 208 -12.86 6.73 -25.70
C ASP A 208 -13.65 5.55 -26.30
N ALA A 209 -14.95 5.46 -26.08
CA ALA A 209 -15.78 4.37 -26.60
C ALA A 209 -16.81 4.89 -27.61
N THR A 210 -16.98 4.17 -28.72
CA THR A 210 -18.02 4.42 -29.71
C THR A 210 -18.92 3.20 -29.83
N TYR A 211 -20.21 3.42 -29.75
CA TYR A 211 -21.24 2.42 -29.97
C TYR A 211 -22.06 2.80 -31.21
N TYR A 212 -22.24 1.84 -32.13
CA TYR A 212 -23.10 2.01 -33.27
C TYR A 212 -24.45 1.33 -32.96
N HIS A 213 -25.49 2.15 -32.95
CA HIS A 213 -26.86 1.65 -32.83
C HIS A 213 -27.42 1.39 -34.24
N ALA A 214 -27.88 0.16 -34.49
CA ALA A 214 -28.61 -0.22 -35.72
C ALA A 214 -30.10 -0.10 -35.52
#